data_ddf67032fae81329261813950b36d03c
#
_entry.id   ddf67032fae81329261813950b36d03c
#
_cell.length_a   1.000
_cell.length_b   1.000
_cell.length_c   1.000
_cell.angle_alpha   90.00
_cell.angle_beta   90.00
_cell.angle_gamma   90.00
#
_symmetry.space_group_name_H-M   'P 1'
#
loop_
_entity.id
_entity.type
_entity.pdbx_description
1 polymer ?
#
loop_
_entity_poly.entity_id
_entity_poly.type
_entity_poly.pdbx_seq_one_letter_code
_entity_poly.pdbx_strand_id
1 'polypeptide(L)'
;MTNMKNIVYLSVASLFILISLTYLATTPIWPFNKEDKFAQCRNSKVTGGSASIGGTIELVAADGSTVSDFEIFSQPSLVYFGYTFCPDVCPLHVSRNADAVDMLEERSIQTTPVFISIDPTRDTQEVLQEFAKMIHPRMVTYTGSEEQIRSASKAYRTYYKKQESEDEYYLVDHSTITYLVLPKYGFVEFFRADTSPEVMAETTACFVENS
;
A
#
# COMPACT_ATOMS: atom_id res chain seq x y z
N MET A 1 -37.20 34.30 43.36
CA MET A 1 -38.39 34.01 42.50
C MET A 1 -37.93 34.06 41.03
N THR A 2 -37.64 32.97 40.43
CA THR A 2 -37.31 32.91 38.99
C THR A 2 -38.52 33.26 38.16
N ASN A 3 -38.39 34.27 37.34
CA ASN A 3 -39.47 34.81 36.54
C ASN A 3 -39.93 33.76 35.53
N MET A 4 -41.20 33.37 35.57
CA MET A 4 -41.81 32.35 34.68
C MET A 4 -41.47 32.55 33.22
N LYS A 5 -41.30 33.80 32.78
CA LYS A 5 -40.86 34.15 31.43
C LYS A 5 -39.46 33.63 31.11
N ASN A 6 -38.52 33.68 32.09
CA ASN A 6 -37.14 33.20 31.89
C ASN A 6 -37.08 31.66 31.79
N ILE A 7 -37.96 30.95 32.49
CA ILE A 7 -38.05 29.48 32.39
C ILE A 7 -38.57 29.08 31.02
N VAL A 8 -39.57 29.78 30.46
CA VAL A 8 -40.10 29.51 29.13
C VAL A 8 -39.02 29.81 28.04
N TYR A 9 -38.26 30.88 28.15
CA TYR A 9 -37.17 31.16 27.19
C TYR A 9 -36.05 30.11 27.23
N LEU A 10 -35.68 29.64 28.41
CA LEU A 10 -34.66 28.60 28.56
C LEU A 10 -35.13 27.27 27.98
N SER A 11 -36.40 26.88 28.18
CA SER A 11 -36.95 25.63 27.64
C SER A 11 -37.07 25.67 26.10
N VAL A 12 -37.46 26.81 25.52
CA VAL A 12 -37.51 26.97 24.05
C VAL A 12 -36.10 26.95 23.45
N ALA A 13 -35.13 27.62 24.07
CA ALA A 13 -33.74 27.60 23.63
C ALA A 13 -33.12 26.17 23.65
N SER A 14 -33.38 25.41 24.73
CA SER A 14 -32.89 24.04 24.82
C SER A 14 -33.53 23.11 23.78
N LEU A 15 -34.81 23.32 23.45
CA LEU A 15 -35.47 22.55 22.39
C LEU A 15 -34.91 22.86 21.00
N PHE A 16 -34.60 24.12 20.69
CA PHE A 16 -33.95 24.50 19.45
C PHE A 16 -32.54 23.94 19.31
N ILE A 17 -31.74 23.89 20.39
CA ILE A 17 -30.40 23.28 20.42
C ILE A 17 -30.51 21.78 20.16
N LEU A 18 -31.46 21.07 20.78
CA LEU A 18 -31.68 19.65 20.55
C LEU A 18 -32.09 19.33 19.10
N ILE A 19 -33.01 20.13 18.53
CA ILE A 19 -33.43 19.96 17.13
C ILE A 19 -32.28 20.26 16.17
N SER A 20 -31.46 21.27 16.44
CA SER A 20 -30.29 21.61 15.65
C SER A 20 -29.23 20.50 15.71
N LEU A 21 -28.96 19.93 16.90
CA LEU A 21 -28.04 18.82 17.09
C LEU A 21 -28.52 17.53 16.38
N THR A 22 -29.81 17.23 16.45
CA THR A 22 -30.37 16.06 15.75
C THR A 22 -30.37 16.27 14.22
N TYR A 23 -30.65 17.47 13.74
CA TYR A 23 -30.57 17.81 12.32
C TYR A 23 -29.13 17.69 11.80
N LEU A 24 -28.12 18.20 12.53
CA LEU A 24 -26.71 18.07 12.20
C LEU A 24 -26.24 16.60 12.21
N ALA A 25 -26.76 15.77 13.12
CA ALA A 25 -26.41 14.36 13.22
C ALA A 25 -27.04 13.49 12.10
N THR A 26 -28.17 13.93 11.52
CA THR A 26 -28.90 13.20 10.49
C THR A 26 -28.63 13.70 9.07
N THR A 27 -27.96 14.84 8.91
CA THR A 27 -27.61 15.34 7.58
C THR A 27 -26.33 14.68 7.05
N PRO A 28 -26.28 14.29 5.76
CA PRO A 28 -25.09 13.70 5.13
C PRO A 28 -23.90 14.67 4.95
N ILE A 29 -24.00 15.88 5.52
CA ILE A 29 -22.93 16.91 5.52
C ILE A 29 -21.85 16.62 6.56
N TRP A 30 -22.02 15.58 7.40
CA TRP A 30 -20.99 15.18 8.37
C TRP A 30 -19.78 14.60 7.60
N PRO A 31 -18.58 15.22 7.70
CA PRO A 31 -17.44 14.89 6.85
C PRO A 31 -16.86 13.49 7.08
N PHE A 32 -17.44 12.69 7.97
CA PHE A 32 -16.96 11.36 8.34
C PHE A 32 -17.62 10.20 7.58
N ASN A 33 -18.60 10.47 6.71
CA ASN A 33 -19.29 9.42 5.95
C ASN A 33 -18.93 9.48 4.46
N LYS A 34 -17.64 9.58 4.10
CA LYS A 34 -17.22 9.17 2.76
C LYS A 34 -17.37 7.66 2.68
N GLU A 35 -18.38 7.20 1.94
CA GLU A 35 -18.48 5.80 1.57
C GLU A 35 -17.13 5.35 0.99
N ASP A 36 -16.53 4.33 1.59
CA ASP A 36 -15.33 3.73 1.04
C ASP A 36 -15.73 3.03 -0.26
N LYS A 37 -15.37 3.62 -1.40
CA LYS A 37 -15.62 3.10 -2.74
C LYS A 37 -15.23 1.63 -2.90
N PHE A 38 -14.23 1.21 -2.15
CA PHE A 38 -13.66 -0.13 -2.18
C PHE A 38 -14.10 -1.03 -1.02
N ALA A 39 -15.11 -0.63 -0.24
CA ALA A 39 -15.52 -1.37 0.96
C ALA A 39 -15.82 -2.86 0.66
N GLN A 40 -16.42 -3.14 -0.49
CA GLN A 40 -16.75 -4.50 -0.95
C GLN A 40 -15.53 -5.33 -1.37
N CYS A 41 -14.41 -4.68 -1.71
CA CYS A 41 -13.18 -5.35 -2.17
C CYS A 41 -12.19 -5.59 -1.03
N ARG A 42 -12.38 -4.96 0.14
CA ARG A 42 -11.43 -5.03 1.23
C ARG A 42 -11.54 -6.33 2.02
N ASN A 43 -10.42 -7.03 2.10
CA ASN A 43 -10.24 -8.20 2.97
C ASN A 43 -9.47 -7.85 4.24
N SER A 44 -8.82 -6.68 4.30
CA SER A 44 -8.01 -6.23 5.43
C SER A 44 -8.57 -4.97 6.10
N LYS A 45 -8.13 -4.75 7.35
CA LYS A 45 -8.39 -3.51 8.10
C LYS A 45 -7.08 -2.86 8.47
N VAL A 46 -6.86 -1.64 7.97
CA VAL A 46 -5.69 -0.82 8.32
C VAL A 46 -6.06 0.17 9.40
N THR A 47 -5.39 0.08 10.55
CA THR A 47 -5.57 1.07 11.62
C THR A 47 -5.10 2.45 11.14
N GLY A 48 -5.98 3.44 11.19
CA GLY A 48 -5.74 4.77 10.63
C GLY A 48 -6.18 4.95 9.17
N GLY A 49 -6.75 3.89 8.57
CA GLY A 49 -7.23 3.89 7.18
C GLY A 49 -6.11 3.74 6.15
N SER A 50 -6.48 3.46 4.91
CA SER A 50 -5.54 3.26 3.78
C SER A 50 -4.66 4.49 3.51
N ALA A 51 -5.18 5.70 3.72
CA ALA A 51 -4.41 6.96 3.55
C ALA A 51 -3.19 7.10 4.48
N SER A 52 -3.01 6.20 5.44
CA SER A 52 -1.86 6.20 6.36
C SER A 52 -0.66 5.40 5.84
N ILE A 53 -0.78 4.72 4.70
CA ILE A 53 0.26 3.93 4.03
C ILE A 53 0.48 4.51 2.64
N GLY A 54 1.74 4.54 2.20
CA GLY A 54 2.16 5.19 0.95
C GLY A 54 2.50 6.66 1.16
N GLY A 55 2.81 7.33 0.08
CA GLY A 55 3.25 8.73 0.05
C GLY A 55 4.29 8.95 -1.05
N THR A 56 4.77 10.17 -1.16
CA THR A 56 5.81 10.52 -2.13
C THR A 56 7.11 9.77 -1.84
N ILE A 57 7.59 9.02 -2.79
CA ILE A 57 8.87 8.33 -2.77
C ILE A 57 9.63 8.61 -4.06
N GLU A 58 10.95 8.61 -3.98
CA GLU A 58 11.86 8.66 -5.13
C GLU A 58 12.81 7.48 -5.03
N LEU A 59 12.94 6.72 -6.11
CA LEU A 59 13.80 5.55 -6.19
C LEU A 59 14.61 5.59 -7.48
N VAL A 60 15.57 4.67 -7.59
CA VAL A 60 16.39 4.50 -8.78
C VAL A 60 15.91 3.26 -9.53
N ALA A 61 15.55 3.44 -10.79
CA ALA A 61 15.17 2.38 -11.70
C ALA A 61 16.39 1.57 -12.20
N ALA A 62 16.13 0.44 -12.83
CA ALA A 62 17.17 -0.44 -13.35
C ALA A 62 18.07 0.20 -14.44
N ASP A 63 17.62 1.26 -15.11
CA ASP A 63 18.41 2.05 -16.07
C ASP A 63 19.22 3.18 -15.43
N GLY A 64 19.15 3.34 -14.11
CA GLY A 64 19.83 4.39 -13.35
C GLY A 64 19.06 5.70 -13.24
N SER A 65 17.90 5.82 -13.85
CA SER A 65 17.07 7.02 -13.73
C SER A 65 16.42 7.11 -12.33
N THR A 66 16.31 8.34 -11.81
CA THR A 66 15.51 8.60 -10.61
C THR A 66 14.05 8.74 -11.02
N VAL A 67 13.17 8.01 -10.37
CA VAL A 67 11.74 7.96 -10.66
C VAL A 67 10.93 8.26 -9.41
N SER A 68 9.80 8.92 -9.60
CA SER A 68 8.83 9.25 -8.57
C SER A 68 7.78 8.15 -8.38
N ASP A 69 7.03 8.21 -7.29
CA ASP A 69 5.87 7.34 -7.05
C ASP A 69 4.85 7.37 -8.20
N PHE A 70 4.66 8.51 -8.88
CA PHE A 70 3.77 8.62 -10.04
C PHE A 70 4.22 7.76 -11.22
N GLU A 71 5.52 7.67 -11.45
CA GLU A 71 6.11 6.86 -12.52
C GLU A 71 6.11 5.38 -12.13
N ILE A 72 6.51 5.07 -10.89
CA ILE A 72 6.54 3.72 -10.34
C ILE A 72 5.14 3.07 -10.40
N PHE A 73 4.11 3.82 -10.02
CA PHE A 73 2.73 3.33 -9.90
C PHE A 73 1.82 3.86 -11.01
N SER A 74 2.35 4.02 -12.22
CA SER A 74 1.57 4.41 -13.39
C SER A 74 0.54 3.37 -13.84
N GLN A 75 0.68 2.12 -13.38
CA GLN A 75 -0.25 1.01 -13.53
C GLN A 75 -0.60 0.41 -12.16
N PRO A 76 -1.72 -0.33 -12.02
CA PRO A 76 -1.96 -1.15 -10.83
C PRO A 76 -0.74 -1.99 -10.52
N SER A 77 -0.27 -1.99 -9.29
CA SER A 77 1.02 -2.57 -8.92
C SER A 77 0.93 -3.45 -7.68
N LEU A 78 1.53 -4.63 -7.74
CA LEU A 78 1.80 -5.51 -6.60
C LEU A 78 3.23 -5.27 -6.13
N VAL A 79 3.37 -4.53 -5.03
CA VAL A 79 4.65 -4.01 -4.53
C VAL A 79 5.18 -4.88 -3.41
N TYR A 80 6.41 -5.35 -3.53
CA TYR A 80 7.10 -6.11 -2.51
C TYR A 80 8.45 -5.49 -2.16
N PHE A 81 8.72 -5.37 -0.86
CA PHE A 81 10.02 -4.92 -0.34
C PHE A 81 10.84 -6.14 0.07
N GLY A 82 11.99 -6.33 -0.55
CA GLY A 82 12.84 -7.49 -0.32
C GLY A 82 14.28 -7.26 -0.76
N TYR A 83 15.09 -8.31 -0.80
CA TYR A 83 16.46 -8.27 -1.30
C TYR A 83 16.79 -9.56 -2.08
N THR A 84 17.67 -9.47 -3.10
CA THR A 84 17.90 -10.58 -4.02
C THR A 84 18.68 -11.74 -3.37
N PHE A 85 19.49 -11.46 -2.37
CA PHE A 85 20.25 -12.44 -1.60
C PHE A 85 19.46 -13.15 -0.50
N CYS A 86 18.14 -12.96 -0.45
CA CYS A 86 17.28 -13.68 0.49
C CYS A 86 17.19 -15.15 0.10
N PRO A 87 17.62 -16.08 0.96
CA PRO A 87 17.70 -17.49 0.60
C PRO A 87 16.36 -18.24 0.70
N ASP A 88 15.31 -17.59 1.20
CA ASP A 88 14.08 -18.28 1.62
C ASP A 88 12.81 -17.61 1.09
N VAL A 89 12.32 -16.59 1.79
CA VAL A 89 10.95 -16.07 1.61
C VAL A 89 10.76 -15.14 0.41
N CYS A 90 11.79 -14.35 0.02
CA CYS A 90 11.63 -13.39 -1.08
C CYS A 90 11.30 -14.07 -2.42
N PRO A 91 12.05 -15.11 -2.87
CA PRO A 91 11.73 -15.80 -4.11
C PRO A 91 10.31 -16.36 -4.14
N LEU A 92 9.84 -16.93 -3.03
CA LEU A 92 8.49 -17.49 -2.93
C LEU A 92 7.42 -16.41 -3.07
N HIS A 93 7.58 -15.27 -2.40
CA HIS A 93 6.58 -14.20 -2.43
C HIS A 93 6.57 -13.46 -3.77
N VAL A 94 7.71 -13.23 -4.39
CA VAL A 94 7.74 -12.56 -5.70
C VAL A 94 7.22 -13.47 -6.80
N SER A 95 7.48 -14.80 -6.75
CA SER A 95 6.87 -15.77 -7.67
C SER A 95 5.35 -15.81 -7.52
N ARG A 96 4.85 -15.87 -6.27
CA ARG A 96 3.41 -15.77 -5.98
C ARG A 96 2.78 -14.49 -6.55
N ASN A 97 3.46 -13.35 -6.44
CA ASN A 97 3.00 -12.10 -7.02
C ASN A 97 2.97 -12.15 -8.54
N ALA A 98 3.96 -12.81 -9.16
CA ALA A 98 4.01 -13.04 -10.60
C ALA A 98 2.84 -13.92 -11.07
N ASP A 99 2.57 -15.03 -10.37
CA ASP A 99 1.42 -15.91 -10.67
C ASP A 99 0.08 -15.13 -10.61
N ALA A 100 -0.09 -14.26 -9.61
CA ALA A 100 -1.28 -13.42 -9.51
C ALA A 100 -1.38 -12.41 -10.67
N VAL A 101 -0.25 -11.88 -11.13
CA VAL A 101 -0.18 -10.97 -12.29
C VAL A 101 -0.55 -11.71 -13.58
N ASP A 102 -0.09 -12.96 -13.78
CA ASP A 102 -0.46 -13.77 -14.94
C ASP A 102 -1.98 -14.06 -14.97
N MET A 103 -2.57 -14.40 -13.82
CA MET A 103 -4.02 -14.60 -13.70
C MET A 103 -4.82 -13.31 -14.00
N LEU A 104 -4.29 -12.13 -13.65
CA LEU A 104 -4.90 -10.84 -13.97
C LEU A 104 -4.80 -10.53 -15.46
N GLU A 105 -3.68 -10.90 -16.11
CA GLU A 105 -3.50 -10.73 -17.54
C GLU A 105 -4.48 -11.57 -18.36
N GLU A 106 -4.76 -12.82 -17.95
CA GLU A 106 -5.81 -13.67 -18.54
C GLU A 106 -7.19 -12.99 -18.51
N ARG A 107 -7.41 -12.11 -17.53
CA ARG A 107 -8.62 -11.28 -17.40
C ARG A 107 -8.51 -9.92 -18.10
N SER A 108 -7.44 -9.67 -18.85
CA SER A 108 -7.14 -8.37 -19.49
C SER A 108 -6.94 -7.21 -18.49
N ILE A 109 -6.56 -7.51 -17.26
CA ILE A 109 -6.22 -6.54 -16.22
C ILE A 109 -4.71 -6.42 -16.15
N GLN A 110 -4.17 -5.34 -16.73
CA GLN A 110 -2.73 -5.09 -16.68
C GLN A 110 -2.30 -4.66 -15.29
N THR A 111 -1.41 -5.43 -14.68
CA THR A 111 -0.85 -5.19 -13.35
C THR A 111 0.66 -5.39 -13.40
N THR A 112 1.41 -4.55 -12.69
CA THR A 112 2.88 -4.61 -12.67
C THR A 112 3.36 -5.24 -11.36
N PRO A 113 4.14 -6.33 -11.39
CA PRO A 113 4.87 -6.79 -10.22
C PRO A 113 6.07 -5.87 -9.98
N VAL A 114 6.09 -5.21 -8.82
CA VAL A 114 7.12 -4.24 -8.44
C VAL A 114 7.94 -4.79 -7.28
N PHE A 115 9.25 -4.81 -7.44
CA PHE A 115 10.19 -5.18 -6.39
C PHE A 115 11.04 -3.97 -6.00
N ILE A 116 11.02 -3.61 -4.72
CA ILE A 116 11.84 -2.53 -4.16
C ILE A 116 12.88 -3.15 -3.26
N SER A 117 14.16 -3.01 -3.64
CA SER A 117 15.25 -3.53 -2.83
C SER A 117 15.40 -2.74 -1.52
N ILE A 118 15.59 -3.49 -0.43
CA ILE A 118 15.93 -2.96 0.90
C ILE A 118 17.41 -3.14 1.24
N ASP A 119 18.21 -3.62 0.29
CA ASP A 119 19.65 -3.82 0.43
C ASP A 119 20.43 -3.20 -0.74
N PRO A 120 20.44 -1.89 -0.84
CA PRO A 120 21.07 -1.19 -1.97
C PRO A 120 22.57 -1.42 -2.09
N THR A 121 23.19 -1.97 -1.06
CA THR A 121 24.64 -2.28 -1.07
C THR A 121 24.95 -3.47 -1.96
N ARG A 122 24.14 -4.53 -1.93
CA ARG A 122 24.34 -5.76 -2.72
C ARG A 122 23.46 -5.79 -3.97
N ASP A 123 22.29 -5.23 -3.91
CA ASP A 123 21.32 -5.19 -5.01
C ASP A 123 21.62 -4.05 -5.96
N THR A 124 22.70 -4.21 -6.75
CA THR A 124 23.01 -3.26 -7.83
C THR A 124 21.95 -3.30 -8.93
N GLN A 125 21.99 -2.33 -9.82
CA GLN A 125 21.06 -2.28 -10.97
C GLN A 125 21.15 -3.54 -11.84
N GLU A 126 22.36 -4.04 -12.08
CA GLU A 126 22.61 -5.26 -12.86
C GLU A 126 22.03 -6.49 -12.18
N VAL A 127 22.25 -6.64 -10.86
CA VAL A 127 21.69 -7.73 -10.06
C VAL A 127 20.17 -7.72 -10.10
N LEU A 128 19.57 -6.54 -9.94
CA LEU A 128 18.11 -6.36 -9.98
C LEU A 128 17.52 -6.65 -11.36
N GLN A 129 18.19 -6.26 -12.44
CA GLN A 129 17.77 -6.60 -13.80
C GLN A 129 17.76 -8.11 -14.05
N GLU A 130 18.80 -8.80 -13.63
CA GLU A 130 18.86 -10.27 -13.76
C GLU A 130 17.81 -10.95 -12.89
N PHE A 131 17.62 -10.47 -11.67
CA PHE A 131 16.56 -10.97 -10.80
C PHE A 131 15.16 -10.80 -11.42
N ALA A 132 14.85 -9.61 -11.95
CA ALA A 132 13.57 -9.35 -12.60
C ALA A 132 13.30 -10.31 -13.77
N LYS A 133 14.31 -10.54 -14.64
CA LYS A 133 14.20 -11.45 -15.79
C LYS A 133 13.93 -12.90 -15.37
N MET A 134 14.50 -13.35 -14.24
CA MET A 134 14.29 -14.70 -13.74
C MET A 134 12.88 -14.91 -13.16
N ILE A 135 12.27 -13.87 -12.61
CA ILE A 135 10.97 -13.97 -11.95
C ILE A 135 9.82 -13.78 -12.94
N HIS A 136 9.79 -12.63 -13.65
CA HIS A 136 8.68 -12.34 -14.54
C HIS A 136 9.06 -11.26 -15.59
N PRO A 137 8.68 -11.40 -16.88
CA PRO A 137 9.09 -10.48 -17.94
C PRO A 137 8.60 -9.03 -17.75
N ARG A 138 7.52 -8.82 -16.99
CA ARG A 138 7.00 -7.48 -16.67
C ARG A 138 7.42 -6.98 -15.29
N MET A 139 8.26 -7.71 -14.56
CA MET A 139 8.72 -7.26 -13.26
C MET A 139 9.58 -6.02 -13.41
N VAL A 140 9.27 -5.02 -12.60
CA VAL A 140 10.08 -3.79 -12.50
C VAL A 140 10.73 -3.75 -11.12
N THR A 141 12.01 -3.45 -11.12
CA THR A 141 12.81 -3.41 -9.89
C THR A 141 13.33 -2.01 -9.64
N TYR A 142 13.36 -1.64 -8.37
CA TYR A 142 13.86 -0.35 -7.91
C TYR A 142 14.82 -0.52 -6.75
N THR A 143 15.79 0.38 -6.68
CA THR A 143 16.74 0.56 -5.58
C THR A 143 16.89 2.04 -5.26
N GLY A 144 17.95 2.43 -4.57
CA GLY A 144 18.24 3.83 -4.28
C GLY A 144 19.34 3.97 -3.24
N SER A 145 19.59 5.18 -2.78
CA SER A 145 20.41 5.40 -1.60
C SER A 145 19.74 4.83 -0.36
N GLU A 146 20.51 4.57 0.69
CA GLU A 146 19.94 4.14 1.99
C GLU A 146 18.85 5.10 2.51
N GLU A 147 18.97 6.39 2.23
CA GLU A 147 17.98 7.39 2.61
C GLU A 147 16.67 7.24 1.82
N GLN A 148 16.75 7.03 0.51
CA GLN A 148 15.60 6.78 -0.36
C GLN A 148 14.87 5.49 0.06
N ILE A 149 15.61 4.41 0.29
CA ILE A 149 15.05 3.14 0.76
C ILE A 149 14.39 3.28 2.14
N ARG A 150 15.03 4.00 3.06
CA ARG A 150 14.47 4.28 4.39
C ARG A 150 13.19 5.13 4.28
N SER A 151 13.16 6.11 3.39
CA SER A 151 11.98 6.93 3.13
C SER A 151 10.82 6.09 2.58
N ALA A 152 11.08 5.26 1.56
CA ALA A 152 10.09 4.36 0.98
C ALA A 152 9.56 3.35 2.01
N SER A 153 10.46 2.72 2.77
CA SER A 153 10.10 1.80 3.84
C SER A 153 9.22 2.46 4.91
N LYS A 154 9.53 3.68 5.31
CA LYS A 154 8.72 4.46 6.26
C LYS A 154 7.34 4.81 5.68
N ALA A 155 7.27 5.21 4.41
CA ALA A 155 6.02 5.53 3.73
C ALA A 155 5.08 4.31 3.68
N TYR A 156 5.61 3.14 3.36
CA TYR A 156 4.84 1.88 3.30
C TYR A 156 4.75 1.15 4.65
N ARG A 157 5.32 1.71 5.73
CA ARG A 157 5.36 1.11 7.07
C ARG A 157 5.90 -0.32 7.05
N THR A 158 6.79 -0.62 6.13
CA THR A 158 7.49 -1.89 6.09
C THR A 158 8.71 -1.84 7.00
N TYR A 159 9.06 -2.96 7.60
CA TYR A 159 10.22 -3.09 8.46
C TYR A 159 11.35 -3.80 7.73
N TYR A 160 12.57 -3.35 7.92
CA TYR A 160 13.76 -4.11 7.58
C TYR A 160 14.89 -3.79 8.55
N LYS A 161 15.76 -4.77 8.79
CA LYS A 161 16.96 -4.62 9.63
C LYS A 161 18.03 -5.59 9.18
N LYS A 162 19.20 -5.07 8.83
CA LYS A 162 20.40 -5.86 8.57
C LYS A 162 20.81 -6.56 9.86
N GLN A 163 21.03 -7.89 9.79
CA GLN A 163 21.60 -8.64 10.90
C GLN A 163 23.09 -8.33 11.03
N GLU A 164 23.58 -8.31 12.26
CA GLU A 164 25.00 -8.14 12.51
C GLU A 164 25.75 -9.40 12.02
N SER A 165 26.70 -9.21 11.12
CA SER A 165 27.57 -10.26 10.60
C SER A 165 28.92 -9.65 10.29
N GLU A 166 29.99 -10.37 10.61
CA GLU A 166 31.36 -10.03 10.19
C GLU A 166 31.61 -10.45 8.73
N ASP A 167 30.73 -11.32 8.20
CA ASP A 167 30.81 -11.82 6.85
C ASP A 167 30.09 -10.93 5.84
N GLU A 168 30.51 -11.03 4.58
CA GLU A 168 29.84 -10.42 3.43
C GLU A 168 28.42 -10.99 3.21
N TYR A 169 28.15 -12.19 3.72
CA TYR A 169 26.86 -12.90 3.66
C TYR A 169 26.01 -12.62 4.89
N TYR A 170 25.38 -11.46 4.94
CA TYR A 170 24.43 -11.11 6.00
C TYR A 170 22.98 -11.33 5.56
N LEU A 171 22.11 -11.59 6.52
CA LEU A 171 20.67 -11.61 6.30
C LEU A 171 20.05 -10.24 6.65
N VAL A 172 18.91 -9.97 6.04
CA VAL A 172 18.09 -8.78 6.35
C VAL A 172 16.71 -9.25 6.79
N ASP A 173 16.39 -9.01 8.05
CA ASP A 173 15.03 -9.22 8.56
C ASP A 173 14.11 -8.20 7.91
N HIS A 174 12.96 -8.64 7.39
CA HIS A 174 12.02 -7.71 6.75
C HIS A 174 10.58 -8.20 6.80
N SER A 175 9.65 -7.26 6.58
CA SER A 175 8.24 -7.56 6.43
C SER A 175 7.98 -8.34 5.13
N THR A 176 7.07 -9.32 5.20
CA THR A 176 6.70 -10.20 4.07
C THR A 176 5.32 -9.85 3.49
N ILE A 177 5.05 -8.57 3.36
CA ILE A 177 3.77 -8.03 2.90
C ILE A 177 3.90 -7.60 1.45
N THR A 178 2.90 -7.92 0.62
CA THR A 178 2.72 -7.35 -0.72
C THR A 178 1.65 -6.27 -0.64
N TYR A 179 1.92 -5.10 -1.21
CA TYR A 179 1.00 -3.96 -1.21
C TYR A 179 0.36 -3.82 -2.59
N LEU A 180 -0.96 -3.64 -2.65
CA LEU A 180 -1.66 -3.24 -3.85
C LEU A 180 -1.73 -1.71 -3.91
N VAL A 181 -1.18 -1.15 -4.97
CA VAL A 181 -1.15 0.29 -5.24
C VAL A 181 -1.85 0.57 -6.56
N LEU A 182 -2.80 1.50 -6.55
CA LEU A 182 -3.51 1.95 -7.75
C LEU A 182 -3.07 3.37 -8.14
N PRO A 183 -2.94 3.70 -9.44
CA PRO A 183 -2.38 4.98 -9.90
C PRO A 183 -3.04 6.23 -9.29
N LYS A 184 -4.38 6.24 -9.18
CA LYS A 184 -5.14 7.39 -8.69
C LYS A 184 -5.41 7.39 -7.19
N TYR A 185 -5.25 6.23 -6.55
CA TYR A 185 -5.70 6.01 -5.17
C TYR A 185 -4.55 5.73 -4.20
N GLY A 186 -3.34 5.49 -4.74
CA GLY A 186 -2.20 5.06 -3.94
C GLY A 186 -2.43 3.66 -3.36
N PHE A 187 -1.97 3.43 -2.16
CA PHE A 187 -2.19 2.17 -1.45
C PHE A 187 -3.68 1.92 -1.19
N VAL A 188 -4.16 0.74 -1.57
CA VAL A 188 -5.57 0.36 -1.37
C VAL A 188 -5.75 -0.92 -0.56
N GLU A 189 -4.84 -1.91 -0.65
CA GLU A 189 -4.91 -3.18 0.06
C GLU A 189 -3.51 -3.77 0.29
N PHE A 190 -3.40 -4.73 1.20
CA PHE A 190 -2.18 -5.52 1.38
C PHE A 190 -2.49 -7.01 1.46
N PHE A 191 -1.52 -7.81 1.05
CA PHE A 191 -1.59 -9.27 1.09
C PHE A 191 -0.52 -9.81 2.02
N ARG A 192 -0.94 -10.71 2.91
CA ARG A 192 -0.04 -11.40 3.83
C ARG A 192 0.71 -12.52 3.11
N ALA A 193 1.74 -13.05 3.76
CA ALA A 193 2.57 -14.13 3.21
C ALA A 193 1.77 -15.39 2.82
N ASP A 194 0.70 -15.68 3.55
CA ASP A 194 -0.17 -16.84 3.39
C ASP A 194 -1.32 -16.65 2.38
N THR A 195 -1.43 -15.46 1.76
CA THR A 195 -2.47 -15.20 0.73
C THR A 195 -2.09 -15.89 -0.57
N SER A 196 -3.00 -16.70 -1.13
CA SER A 196 -2.74 -17.38 -2.42
C SER A 196 -2.79 -16.42 -3.61
N PRO A 197 -2.15 -16.77 -4.76
CA PRO A 197 -2.17 -15.94 -5.95
C PRO A 197 -3.59 -15.73 -6.51
N GLU A 198 -4.49 -16.71 -6.39
CA GLU A 198 -5.88 -16.60 -6.83
C GLU A 198 -6.63 -15.52 -6.03
N VAL A 199 -6.50 -15.54 -4.71
CA VAL A 199 -7.13 -14.53 -3.82
C VAL A 199 -6.54 -13.15 -4.09
N MET A 200 -5.22 -13.06 -4.35
CA MET A 200 -4.58 -11.80 -4.73
C MET A 200 -5.13 -11.27 -6.05
N ALA A 201 -5.27 -12.14 -7.07
CA ALA A 201 -5.79 -11.76 -8.37
C ALA A 201 -7.26 -11.34 -8.30
N GLU A 202 -8.12 -12.09 -7.62
CA GLU A 202 -9.53 -11.73 -7.44
C GLU A 202 -9.70 -10.41 -6.70
N THR A 203 -8.97 -10.22 -5.59
CA THR A 203 -9.02 -8.98 -4.82
C THR A 203 -8.53 -7.80 -5.66
N THR A 204 -7.40 -7.95 -6.35
CA THR A 204 -6.84 -6.90 -7.22
C THR A 204 -7.82 -6.54 -8.34
N ALA A 205 -8.44 -7.54 -8.99
CA ALA A 205 -9.44 -7.30 -10.02
C ALA A 205 -10.62 -6.49 -9.48
N CYS A 206 -11.15 -6.85 -8.30
CA CYS A 206 -12.22 -6.08 -7.68
C CYS A 206 -11.85 -4.60 -7.50
N PHE A 207 -10.64 -4.30 -7.01
CA PHE A 207 -10.18 -2.92 -6.84
C PHE A 207 -10.02 -2.18 -8.18
N VAL A 208 -9.47 -2.84 -9.19
CA VAL A 208 -9.26 -2.24 -10.53
C VAL A 208 -10.59 -1.97 -11.22
N GLU A 209 -11.52 -2.93 -11.22
CA GLU A 209 -12.84 -2.80 -11.85
C GLU A 209 -13.71 -1.71 -11.20
N ASN A 210 -13.45 -1.39 -9.92
CA ASN A 210 -14.14 -0.34 -9.18
C ASN A 210 -13.33 0.96 -9.04
N SER A 211 -12.20 1.13 -9.76
CA SER A 211 -11.32 2.31 -9.68
C SER A 211 -11.71 3.48 -10.60
#